data_c90c6c3252685f982cbccfb741c982ed
#
_entry.id   c90c6c3252685f982cbccfb741c982ed
#
_cell.length_a   1.000
_cell.length_b   1.000
_cell.length_c   1.000
_cell.angle_alpha   90.00
_cell.angle_beta   90.00
_cell.angle_gamma   90.00
#
_symmetry.space_group_name_H-M   'P 1'
#
loop_
_entity.id
_entity.type
_entity.pdbx_description
1 polymer ?
#
loop_
_entity_poly.entity_id
_entity_poly.type
_entity_poly.pdbx_seq_one_letter_code
_entity_poly.pdbx_strand_id
1 'polypeptide(L)'
;MLSTQMRRPATHSVLAFRPLRSSTAQSLNTPWSRFASSRSQKPNSSSHWIRNSLGFAVTGTAVFMGYSYMADGGKEALMSRPEVTKKEPVDVNDLQAQFIQEKRSLKSPAVYTWGSNVYRVVDPGSKDTDIKTPRRFKYFDGQVLRDLKIEEKSGAAITEKGDLVQWGKAFSESDFKPTATLTGKNLISLALSESRIIALSSDGTVYSLPTSKDEQSTGPKTTESSWVPFWPNQSNMSYRVLNPSLKLGEKVTAISGGQEHVLLLTSSGRVFSAASSTENYPSLGQLGVEGLTWSTRPKGPADTCHEVTALKDSKIVQIACGDYHSLALSKDGRMFGFGDNSFGQLGVDFEPQRPFKDAPFQMKVQKLYRRNLYLPKVTSIAAGGANTFFSVDAKRILGYEEEAANVHDLGNVTADTWACGRGIWGTLGNGRWVHLQDSPTKVKALSGMSEYDEKTNQMTPIRIRAMSVGTTHVSAILDNKTNVSKTTKDSLDQSKDWGYDVLWWGGNEHLQLGTGKRSNQAKPTYINAPPENKTQAEARLQIMPRHKGKVGNRNVSMEQRVECGRHVSAIYSAV
;
A
#
# COMPACT_ATOMS: atom_id res chain seq x y z
N MET A 1 37.32 42.69 -51.55
CA MET A 1 38.31 42.01 -52.36
C MET A 1 38.26 40.54 -52.02
N LEU A 2 37.96 39.73 -53.05
CA LEU A 2 38.22 38.30 -53.27
C LEU A 2 37.59 37.33 -52.28
N SER A 3 36.54 36.65 -52.64
CA SER A 3 36.20 35.68 -53.69
C SER A 3 36.38 34.22 -53.21
N THR A 4 35.22 33.52 -53.22
CA THR A 4 34.96 32.21 -53.84
C THR A 4 35.78 31.01 -53.35
N GLN A 5 35.11 29.94 -52.93
CA GLN A 5 34.58 28.89 -53.82
C GLN A 5 33.76 27.82 -53.10
N MET A 6 32.69 27.46 -53.77
CA MET A 6 31.88 26.24 -53.61
C MET A 6 32.69 24.94 -53.86
N ARG A 7 32.34 23.86 -53.15
CA ARG A 7 32.29 22.52 -53.74
C ARG A 7 31.24 21.66 -53.05
N ARG A 8 30.20 21.28 -53.77
CA ARG A 8 29.44 20.02 -53.72
C ARG A 8 29.99 19.12 -54.84
N PRO A 9 29.59 17.83 -55.00
CA PRO A 9 28.90 16.83 -54.13
C PRO A 9 29.63 15.46 -54.19
N ALA A 10 29.20 14.48 -53.37
CA ALA A 10 29.30 13.06 -53.72
C ALA A 10 28.08 12.30 -53.25
N THR A 11 27.35 11.86 -54.23
CA THR A 11 26.27 10.84 -54.23
C THR A 11 26.86 9.47 -54.02
N HIS A 12 26.15 8.58 -53.28
CA HIS A 12 26.07 7.11 -53.39
C HIS A 12 25.34 6.64 -52.14
N SER A 13 24.42 5.70 -52.10
CA SER A 13 23.68 4.87 -53.06
C SER A 13 22.50 4.27 -52.27
N VAL A 14 21.35 4.30 -52.90
CA VAL A 14 20.12 3.63 -52.43
C VAL A 14 20.33 2.11 -52.58
N LEU A 15 20.18 1.37 -51.49
CA LEU A 15 19.94 -0.07 -51.55
C LEU A 15 18.50 -0.34 -51.13
N ALA A 16 17.70 -0.62 -52.16
CA ALA A 16 16.34 -1.13 -52.06
C ALA A 16 16.39 -2.61 -51.63
N PHE A 17 15.72 -2.93 -50.54
CA PHE A 17 15.35 -4.30 -50.23
C PHE A 17 13.94 -4.60 -50.74
N ARG A 18 13.89 -5.57 -51.66
CA ARG A 18 12.66 -6.17 -52.19
C ARG A 18 11.98 -7.05 -51.13
N PRO A 19 10.63 -7.19 -51.16
CA PRO A 19 9.90 -8.13 -50.32
C PRO A 19 9.96 -9.53 -50.90
N LEU A 20 10.27 -10.52 -50.08
CA LEU A 20 10.11 -11.95 -50.41
C LEU A 20 8.67 -12.38 -50.15
N ARG A 21 8.10 -12.98 -51.16
CA ARG A 21 6.75 -13.56 -51.22
C ARG A 21 6.64 -14.82 -50.34
N SER A 22 5.45 -14.95 -49.78
CA SER A 22 4.74 -16.10 -49.25
C SER A 22 5.14 -17.50 -49.81
N SER A 23 5.27 -18.47 -48.91
CA SER A 23 4.98 -19.88 -49.22
C SER A 23 4.13 -20.51 -48.10
N THR A 24 2.92 -20.82 -48.49
CA THR A 24 2.03 -21.95 -48.17
C THR A 24 2.01 -22.52 -46.76
N ALA A 25 0.86 -22.32 -46.16
CA ALA A 25 0.33 -23.08 -45.04
C ALA A 25 0.18 -24.55 -45.37
N GLN A 26 0.67 -25.41 -44.50
CA GLN A 26 0.15 -26.77 -44.37
C GLN A 26 -0.53 -26.91 -43.01
N SER A 27 -1.84 -27.15 -43.10
CA SER A 27 -2.73 -27.49 -42.02
C SER A 27 -2.41 -28.90 -41.49
N LEU A 28 -2.15 -29.02 -40.21
CA LEU A 28 -2.27 -30.28 -39.51
C LEU A 28 -3.49 -30.23 -38.60
N ASN A 29 -4.55 -30.85 -39.09
CA ASN A 29 -5.74 -31.23 -38.34
C ASN A 29 -5.39 -32.31 -37.33
N THR A 30 -5.68 -32.11 -36.08
CA THR A 30 -5.92 -33.18 -35.12
C THR A 30 -7.26 -32.95 -34.43
N PRO A 31 -8.08 -34.02 -34.32
CA PRO A 31 -9.50 -33.85 -33.94
C PRO A 31 -9.71 -33.83 -32.42
N TRP A 32 -10.53 -32.93 -32.00
CA TRP A 32 -11.12 -32.90 -30.66
C TRP A 32 -12.22 -33.97 -30.59
N SER A 33 -12.01 -35.02 -29.81
CA SER A 33 -13.07 -35.94 -29.44
C SER A 33 -13.92 -35.35 -28.32
N ARG A 34 -15.20 -35.13 -28.64
CA ARG A 34 -16.29 -34.89 -27.71
C ARG A 34 -16.48 -36.12 -26.81
N PHE A 35 -16.54 -35.95 -25.51
CA PHE A 35 -17.21 -36.90 -24.64
C PHE A 35 -18.55 -36.32 -24.18
N ALA A 36 -19.57 -36.97 -24.67
CA ALA A 36 -20.95 -36.77 -24.30
C ALA A 36 -21.24 -37.39 -22.93
N SER A 37 -22.13 -36.73 -22.19
CA SER A 37 -22.78 -37.21 -20.99
C SER A 37 -23.51 -38.51 -21.22
N SER A 38 -23.32 -39.53 -20.35
CA SER A 38 -24.30 -40.55 -20.13
C SER A 38 -24.52 -40.77 -18.62
N ARG A 39 -25.78 -40.57 -18.25
CA ARG A 39 -26.40 -40.99 -17.00
C ARG A 39 -26.48 -42.53 -16.99
N SER A 40 -26.08 -43.21 -15.90
CA SER A 40 -26.98 -44.19 -15.27
C SER A 40 -26.31 -44.98 -14.15
N GLN A 41 -27.09 -45.13 -13.10
CA GLN A 41 -27.30 -46.30 -12.21
C GLN A 41 -26.19 -46.69 -11.21
N LYS A 42 -26.61 -46.56 -9.94
CA LYS A 42 -26.05 -47.29 -8.79
C LYS A 42 -26.15 -48.79 -8.98
N PRO A 43 -25.23 -49.56 -8.39
CA PRO A 43 -25.68 -50.60 -7.47
C PRO A 43 -24.98 -50.52 -6.10
N ASN A 44 -25.78 -50.88 -5.13
CA ASN A 44 -25.41 -51.20 -3.76
C ASN A 44 -24.47 -52.40 -3.69
N SER A 45 -23.63 -52.35 -2.67
CA SER A 45 -23.24 -53.42 -1.75
C SER A 45 -21.72 -53.62 -1.57
N SER A 46 -21.39 -53.82 -0.30
CA SER A 46 -20.19 -54.42 0.29
C SER A 46 -18.96 -53.53 0.56
N SER A 47 -19.05 -52.82 1.67
CA SER A 47 -17.89 -52.23 2.37
C SER A 47 -17.70 -52.79 3.77
N HIS A 48 -17.66 -54.13 3.90
CA HIS A 48 -17.37 -54.77 5.20
C HIS A 48 -15.98 -55.41 5.31
N TRP A 49 -15.13 -55.30 4.27
CA TRP A 49 -13.82 -55.98 4.27
C TRP A 49 -12.62 -55.08 4.64
N ILE A 50 -12.75 -53.77 4.56
CA ILE A 50 -11.62 -52.86 4.81
C ILE A 50 -11.47 -52.51 6.31
N ARG A 51 -12.48 -52.78 7.15
CA ARG A 51 -12.40 -52.46 8.59
C ARG A 51 -11.70 -53.49 9.46
N ASN A 52 -11.52 -54.73 8.97
CA ASN A 52 -10.85 -55.79 9.73
C ASN A 52 -9.35 -55.97 9.42
N SER A 53 -8.83 -55.37 8.36
CA SER A 53 -7.42 -55.48 8.03
C SER A 53 -6.53 -54.43 8.68
N LEU A 54 -7.08 -53.31 9.19
CA LEU A 54 -6.33 -52.30 9.95
C LEU A 54 -6.23 -52.65 11.46
N GLY A 55 -7.06 -53.50 11.97
CA GLY A 55 -7.01 -53.97 13.38
C GLY A 55 -5.90 -54.95 13.66
N PHE A 56 -5.49 -55.75 12.68
CA PHE A 56 -4.41 -56.75 12.86
C PHE A 56 -3.00 -56.22 12.73
N ALA A 57 -2.79 -55.07 12.07
CA ALA A 57 -1.46 -54.46 11.93
C ALA A 57 -1.02 -53.73 13.19
N VAL A 58 -1.95 -53.19 13.99
CA VAL A 58 -1.62 -52.43 15.21
C VAL A 58 -1.38 -53.34 16.40
N THR A 59 -2.06 -54.51 16.47
CA THR A 59 -1.85 -55.49 17.54
C THR A 59 -0.60 -56.33 17.31
N GLY A 60 -0.20 -56.60 16.07
CA GLY A 60 1.01 -57.36 15.75
C GLY A 60 2.29 -56.61 16.11
N THR A 61 2.36 -55.30 15.93
CA THR A 61 3.51 -54.47 16.27
C THR A 61 3.66 -54.27 17.77
N ALA A 62 2.57 -54.18 18.52
CA ALA A 62 2.63 -54.06 20.00
C ALA A 62 3.10 -55.37 20.68
N VAL A 63 2.72 -56.53 20.14
CA VAL A 63 3.15 -57.84 20.65
C VAL A 63 4.62 -58.10 20.27
N PHE A 64 5.07 -57.69 19.09
CA PHE A 64 6.47 -57.85 18.69
C PHE A 64 7.44 -56.95 19.50
N MET A 65 7.04 -55.70 19.79
CA MET A 65 7.80 -54.83 20.69
C MET A 65 7.80 -55.34 22.16
N GLY A 66 6.71 -55.94 22.62
CA GLY A 66 6.64 -56.56 23.96
C GLY A 66 7.53 -57.78 24.08
N TYR A 67 7.66 -58.60 23.05
CA TYR A 67 8.49 -59.80 23.06
C TYR A 67 9.98 -59.46 22.97
N SER A 68 10.34 -58.44 22.21
CA SER A 68 11.74 -57.96 22.13
C SER A 68 12.20 -57.34 23.44
N TYR A 69 11.28 -56.77 24.25
CA TYR A 69 11.62 -56.17 25.55
C TYR A 69 11.83 -57.22 26.66
N MET A 70 11.26 -58.43 26.53
CA MET A 70 11.40 -59.53 27.48
C MET A 70 12.56 -60.47 27.16
N ALA A 71 13.12 -60.45 25.96
CA ALA A 71 14.18 -61.36 25.53
C ALA A 71 15.61 -60.82 25.77
N ASP A 72 15.76 -59.52 26.01
CA ASP A 72 17.05 -58.92 26.35
C ASP A 72 17.11 -58.64 27.85
N GLY A 73 17.76 -59.55 28.56
CA GLY A 73 17.96 -59.48 30.01
C GLY A 73 18.73 -58.23 30.41
N GLY A 74 18.03 -57.43 31.17
CA GLY A 74 18.48 -56.40 32.10
C GLY A 74 19.94 -55.93 32.03
N LYS A 75 20.22 -54.97 31.12
CA LYS A 75 21.28 -53.99 31.37
C LYS A 75 20.63 -52.61 31.26
N GLU A 76 20.57 -51.92 32.36
CA GLU A 76 20.16 -50.53 32.48
C GLU A 76 21.03 -49.67 31.57
N ALA A 77 20.53 -49.37 30.37
CA ALA A 77 20.90 -48.17 29.64
C ALA A 77 19.98 -47.07 30.16
N LEU A 78 20.49 -46.18 30.99
CA LEU A 78 19.89 -44.88 31.27
C LEU A 78 19.71 -44.16 29.92
N MET A 79 18.61 -44.42 29.22
CA MET A 79 18.12 -43.51 28.22
C MET A 79 17.63 -42.27 28.98
N SER A 80 18.41 -41.21 28.92
CA SER A 80 17.97 -39.87 29.25
C SER A 80 16.61 -39.69 28.59
N ARG A 81 15.55 -39.56 29.39
CA ARG A 81 14.25 -39.08 28.92
C ARG A 81 14.55 -37.87 28.03
N PRO A 82 14.03 -37.80 26.80
CA PRO A 82 14.07 -36.54 26.08
C PRO A 82 13.47 -35.54 27.04
N GLU A 83 14.24 -34.56 27.43
CA GLU A 83 13.82 -33.43 28.19
C GLU A 83 12.65 -32.88 27.38
N VAL A 84 11.42 -33.01 27.90
CA VAL A 84 10.27 -32.34 27.37
C VAL A 84 10.63 -30.88 27.56
N THR A 85 11.24 -30.30 26.52
CA THR A 85 11.39 -28.86 26.44
C THR A 85 9.98 -28.34 26.70
N LYS A 86 9.78 -27.78 27.91
CA LYS A 86 8.59 -27.02 28.22
C LYS A 86 8.46 -26.09 27.05
N LYS A 87 7.50 -26.37 26.15
CA LYS A 87 7.08 -25.40 25.14
C LYS A 87 6.84 -24.15 25.95
N GLU A 88 7.65 -23.12 25.71
CA GLU A 88 7.39 -21.81 26.29
C GLU A 88 5.91 -21.57 26.10
N PRO A 89 5.17 -21.14 27.13
CA PRO A 89 3.74 -20.91 27.00
C PRO A 89 3.57 -20.03 25.80
N VAL A 90 2.92 -20.56 24.75
CA VAL A 90 2.63 -19.82 23.51
C VAL A 90 2.00 -18.53 24.00
N ASP A 91 2.69 -17.41 23.78
CA ASP A 91 2.21 -16.12 24.25
C ASP A 91 0.82 -15.96 23.64
N VAL A 92 -0.21 -15.87 24.48
CA VAL A 92 -1.61 -15.71 24.06
C VAL A 92 -1.74 -14.51 23.12
N ASN A 93 -0.74 -13.61 23.09
CA ASN A 93 -0.60 -12.55 22.10
C ASN A 93 -0.29 -13.05 20.67
N ASP A 94 0.30 -14.22 20.51
CA ASP A 94 0.62 -14.81 19.20
C ASP A 94 -0.54 -15.66 18.64
N LEU A 95 -1.50 -16.08 19.45
CA LEU A 95 -2.74 -16.78 19.06
C LEU A 95 -3.86 -15.77 18.80
N GLN A 96 -3.72 -14.90 17.80
CA GLN A 96 -4.69 -13.84 17.69
C GLN A 96 -5.79 -14.12 16.68
N ALA A 97 -6.96 -14.43 17.20
CA ALA A 97 -8.18 -14.00 16.55
C ALA A 97 -8.14 -12.46 16.41
N GLN A 98 -8.40 -11.93 15.22
CA GLN A 98 -8.43 -10.49 14.93
C GLN A 98 -9.27 -9.69 15.94
N PHE A 99 -10.33 -10.30 16.43
CA PHE A 99 -11.20 -9.79 17.48
C PHE A 99 -10.48 -9.51 18.83
N ILE A 100 -9.54 -10.40 19.25
CA ILE A 100 -8.74 -10.16 20.47
C ILE A 100 -7.79 -8.97 20.24
N GLN A 101 -7.27 -8.85 19.03
CA GLN A 101 -6.44 -7.75 18.60
C GLN A 101 -7.20 -6.41 18.69
N GLU A 102 -8.43 -6.35 18.20
CA GLU A 102 -9.30 -5.18 18.28
C GLU A 102 -9.54 -4.77 19.73
N LYS A 103 -10.01 -5.69 20.57
CA LYS A 103 -10.24 -5.43 22.00
C LYS A 103 -9.01 -4.95 22.75
N ARG A 104 -7.82 -5.48 22.42
CA ARG A 104 -6.57 -5.06 23.04
C ARG A 104 -6.11 -3.70 22.54
N SER A 105 -6.31 -3.40 21.27
CA SER A 105 -5.96 -2.10 20.68
C SER A 105 -6.69 -0.94 21.34
N LEU A 106 -7.90 -1.17 21.86
CA LEU A 106 -8.63 -0.17 22.65
C LEU A 106 -7.95 0.16 23.97
N LYS A 107 -7.31 -0.83 24.59
CA LYS A 107 -6.71 -0.69 25.93
C LYS A 107 -5.27 -0.23 25.88
N SER A 108 -4.53 -0.61 24.83
CA SER A 108 -3.11 -0.35 24.71
C SER A 108 -2.75 -0.10 23.25
N PRO A 109 -2.22 1.08 22.90
CA PRO A 109 -1.77 1.35 21.55
C PRO A 109 -0.70 0.37 21.12
N ALA A 110 -0.67 0.03 19.83
CA ALA A 110 0.25 -0.93 19.27
C ALA A 110 0.42 -0.77 17.77
N VAL A 111 1.43 -1.46 17.25
CA VAL A 111 1.62 -1.73 15.82
C VAL A 111 1.43 -3.22 15.59
N TYR A 112 0.68 -3.57 14.56
CA TYR A 112 0.49 -4.94 14.09
C TYR A 112 1.03 -5.02 12.66
N THR A 113 1.81 -6.04 12.39
CA THR A 113 2.48 -6.27 11.11
C THR A 113 2.29 -7.69 10.62
N TRP A 114 2.23 -7.89 9.30
CA TRP A 114 2.15 -9.22 8.68
C TRP A 114 2.60 -9.15 7.22
N GLY A 115 2.79 -10.32 6.60
CA GLY A 115 3.30 -10.46 5.25
C GLY A 115 4.71 -11.03 5.21
N SER A 116 5.50 -10.66 4.21
CA SER A 116 6.88 -11.12 4.04
C SER A 116 7.79 -10.65 5.17
N ASN A 117 8.52 -11.58 5.78
CA ASN A 117 9.53 -11.28 6.81
C ASN A 117 10.94 -11.73 6.39
N VAL A 118 11.17 -11.96 5.10
CA VAL A 118 12.49 -12.35 4.56
C VAL A 118 13.57 -11.34 4.94
N TYR A 119 13.22 -10.07 4.97
CA TYR A 119 14.12 -8.96 5.30
C TYR A 119 13.93 -8.41 6.72
N ARG A 120 13.27 -9.16 7.60
CA ARG A 120 13.11 -8.82 9.02
C ARG A 120 12.39 -7.49 9.29
N VAL A 121 11.47 -7.13 8.43
CA VAL A 121 10.68 -5.88 8.58
C VAL A 121 9.43 -6.11 9.41
N VAL A 122 8.74 -7.23 9.20
CA VAL A 122 7.47 -7.54 9.87
C VAL A 122 7.68 -7.95 11.33
N ASP A 123 8.63 -8.83 11.57
CA ASP A 123 9.02 -9.27 12.93
C ASP A 123 10.54 -9.49 12.97
N PRO A 124 11.31 -8.49 13.42
CA PRO A 124 12.78 -8.59 13.50
C PRO A 124 13.28 -9.75 14.35
N GLY A 125 12.52 -10.17 15.35
CA GLY A 125 12.88 -11.25 16.28
C GLY A 125 12.56 -12.65 15.75
N SER A 126 11.62 -12.79 14.80
CA SER A 126 11.22 -14.09 14.27
C SER A 126 12.11 -14.54 13.12
N LYS A 127 12.35 -15.85 13.03
CA LYS A 127 13.04 -16.49 11.89
C LYS A 127 12.08 -16.90 10.76
N ASP A 128 10.78 -16.77 10.98
CA ASP A 128 9.76 -17.08 9.97
C ASP A 128 9.96 -16.19 8.73
N THR A 129 9.79 -16.76 7.56
CA THR A 129 9.89 -16.02 6.28
C THR A 129 8.63 -15.22 5.96
N ASP A 130 7.48 -15.67 6.47
CA ASP A 130 6.20 -15.02 6.27
C ASP A 130 5.37 -15.05 7.56
N ILE A 131 4.77 -13.95 7.91
CA ILE A 131 3.82 -13.83 9.02
C ILE A 131 2.41 -13.85 8.47
N LYS A 132 1.63 -14.89 8.84
CA LYS A 132 0.37 -15.25 8.17
C LYS A 132 -0.79 -14.30 8.46
N THR A 133 -0.82 -13.78 9.67
CA THR A 133 -1.91 -12.95 10.20
C THR A 133 -1.33 -11.77 10.97
N PRO A 134 -2.09 -10.70 11.20
CA PRO A 134 -1.62 -9.56 11.98
C PRO A 134 -0.97 -9.98 13.29
N ARG A 135 0.32 -9.67 13.47
CA ARG A 135 1.13 -9.97 14.65
C ARG A 135 1.57 -8.67 15.31
N ARG A 136 1.44 -8.59 16.63
CA ARG A 136 1.83 -7.42 17.42
C ARG A 136 3.34 -7.23 17.40
N PHE A 137 3.79 -6.02 17.07
CA PHE A 137 5.20 -5.66 16.99
C PHE A 137 5.69 -5.18 18.36
N LYS A 138 6.32 -6.05 19.13
CA LYS A 138 6.66 -5.84 20.56
C LYS A 138 7.40 -4.53 20.84
N TYR A 139 8.26 -4.05 19.96
CA TYR A 139 9.00 -2.81 20.18
C TYR A 139 8.09 -1.58 20.33
N PHE A 140 6.97 -1.55 19.62
CA PHE A 140 6.01 -0.43 19.65
C PHE A 140 4.85 -0.63 20.62
N ASP A 141 4.95 -1.61 21.53
CA ASP A 141 3.92 -1.84 22.53
C ASP A 141 3.74 -0.63 23.46
N GLY A 142 2.50 -0.17 23.60
CA GLY A 142 2.16 0.99 24.40
C GLY A 142 2.59 2.34 23.79
N GLN A 143 3.08 2.35 22.56
CA GLN A 143 3.49 3.56 21.86
C GLN A 143 2.46 3.96 20.80
N VAL A 144 2.24 5.26 20.65
CA VAL A 144 1.55 5.86 19.51
C VAL A 144 2.58 6.47 18.56
N LEU A 145 2.28 6.44 17.27
CA LEU A 145 3.16 6.94 16.24
C LEU A 145 2.53 8.17 15.57
N ARG A 146 3.35 9.03 14.99
CA ARG A 146 2.85 10.07 14.08
C ARG A 146 2.68 9.53 12.68
N ASP A 147 3.62 8.72 12.22
CA ASP A 147 3.59 8.08 10.91
C ASP A 147 4.36 6.75 10.93
N LEU A 148 3.99 5.84 10.04
CA LEU A 148 4.64 4.55 9.83
C LEU A 148 4.67 4.27 8.33
N LYS A 149 5.84 3.90 7.82
CA LYS A 149 6.03 3.40 6.46
C LYS A 149 6.79 2.09 6.52
N ILE A 150 6.31 1.11 5.77
CA ILE A 150 6.95 -0.19 5.66
C ILE A 150 7.05 -0.59 4.19
N GLU A 151 8.22 -1.07 3.84
CA GLU A 151 8.52 -1.68 2.54
C GLU A 151 9.13 -3.07 2.76
N GLU A 152 9.34 -3.83 1.71
CA GLU A 152 9.84 -5.19 1.79
C GLU A 152 11.14 -5.31 2.60
N LYS A 153 12.08 -4.35 2.42
CA LYS A 153 13.43 -4.39 2.99
C LYS A 153 13.65 -3.40 4.14
N SER A 154 12.78 -2.44 4.33
CA SER A 154 12.94 -1.35 5.28
C SER A 154 11.64 -0.98 5.97
N GLY A 155 11.72 -0.67 7.25
CA GLY A 155 10.66 -0.06 8.03
C GLY A 155 11.14 1.25 8.65
N ALA A 156 10.27 2.24 8.68
CA ALA A 156 10.51 3.53 9.30
C ALA A 156 9.26 4.03 10.02
N ALA A 157 9.42 4.58 11.22
CA ALA A 157 8.33 5.13 12.00
C ALA A 157 8.73 6.46 12.64
N ILE A 158 7.78 7.35 12.81
CA ILE A 158 7.95 8.56 13.63
C ILE A 158 7.25 8.32 14.96
N THR A 159 8.00 8.42 16.04
CA THR A 159 7.47 8.35 17.40
C THR A 159 6.55 9.53 17.70
N GLU A 160 5.78 9.44 18.79
CA GLU A 160 4.98 10.59 19.29
C GLU A 160 5.84 11.85 19.52
N LYS A 161 7.11 11.67 19.91
CA LYS A 161 8.05 12.79 20.12
C LYS A 161 8.54 13.43 18.83
N GLY A 162 8.34 12.78 17.69
CA GLY A 162 8.82 13.24 16.39
C GLY A 162 10.23 12.76 16.05
N ASP A 163 10.69 11.68 16.66
CA ASP A 163 11.96 11.03 16.36
C ASP A 163 11.77 9.91 15.35
N LEU A 164 12.70 9.74 14.43
CA LEU A 164 12.72 8.67 13.42
C LEU A 164 13.29 7.39 14.02
N VAL A 165 12.57 6.29 13.83
CA VAL A 165 13.03 4.92 14.15
C VAL A 165 13.07 4.11 12.87
N GLN A 166 14.18 3.39 12.63
CA GLN A 166 14.41 2.58 11.44
C GLN A 166 14.75 1.13 11.79
N TRP A 167 14.41 0.19 10.91
CA TRP A 167 14.75 -1.23 11.06
C TRP A 167 14.67 -1.98 9.72
N GLY A 168 15.04 -3.27 9.74
CA GLY A 168 15.03 -4.15 8.58
C GLY A 168 16.38 -4.24 7.87
N LYS A 169 16.49 -5.15 6.91
CA LYS A 169 17.76 -5.47 6.25
C LYS A 169 18.37 -4.31 5.45
N ALA A 170 17.55 -3.43 4.87
CA ALA A 170 18.07 -2.26 4.16
C ALA A 170 18.68 -1.22 5.12
N PHE A 171 18.27 -1.20 6.39
CA PHE A 171 18.86 -0.35 7.42
C PHE A 171 20.16 -0.95 7.98
N SER A 172 20.14 -2.24 8.36
CA SER A 172 21.32 -2.93 8.90
C SER A 172 21.29 -4.40 8.48
N GLU A 173 22.41 -4.93 8.01
CA GLU A 173 22.51 -6.32 7.58
C GLU A 173 22.60 -7.33 8.74
N SER A 174 23.03 -6.88 9.91
CA SER A 174 23.31 -7.73 11.08
C SER A 174 22.38 -7.49 12.27
N ASP A 175 21.91 -6.25 12.48
CA ASP A 175 21.02 -5.90 13.60
C ASP A 175 19.71 -5.31 13.04
N PHE A 176 18.65 -6.11 13.14
CA PHE A 176 17.33 -5.75 12.62
C PHE A 176 16.44 -5.05 13.64
N LYS A 177 16.95 -4.77 14.85
CA LYS A 177 16.15 -4.10 15.90
C LYS A 177 15.81 -2.66 15.52
N PRO A 178 14.59 -2.21 15.78
CA PRO A 178 14.24 -0.81 15.60
C PRO A 178 15.17 0.10 16.40
N THR A 179 15.78 1.07 15.70
CA THR A 179 16.79 1.97 16.25
C THR A 179 16.40 3.41 15.93
N ALA A 180 16.44 4.27 16.97
CA ALA A 180 16.24 5.71 16.76
C ALA A 180 17.45 6.30 16.01
N THR A 181 17.19 7.05 14.95
CA THR A 181 18.22 7.61 14.07
C THR A 181 18.18 9.14 14.07
N LEU A 182 17.25 9.77 13.35
CA LEU A 182 17.13 11.22 13.31
C LEU A 182 16.21 11.69 14.45
N THR A 183 16.80 12.28 15.48
CA THR A 183 16.09 12.73 16.69
C THR A 183 16.05 14.26 16.81
N GLY A 184 15.09 14.80 17.57
CA GLY A 184 14.98 16.22 17.88
C GLY A 184 14.54 17.11 16.71
N LYS A 185 14.10 16.55 15.57
CA LYS A 185 13.65 17.31 14.39
C LYS A 185 12.13 17.50 14.33
N ASN A 186 11.38 17.01 15.31
CA ASN A 186 9.93 17.12 15.41
C ASN A 186 9.20 16.68 14.11
N LEU A 187 9.57 15.49 13.60
CA LEU A 187 9.05 14.93 12.36
C LEU A 187 7.56 14.60 12.47
N ILE A 188 6.83 14.72 11.34
CA ILE A 188 5.38 14.48 11.27
C ILE A 188 4.95 13.53 10.17
N SER A 189 5.72 13.36 9.10
CA SER A 189 5.37 12.49 7.98
C SER A 189 6.62 11.90 7.31
N LEU A 190 6.47 10.71 6.74
CA LEU A 190 7.50 9.95 6.04
C LEU A 190 7.08 9.62 4.61
N ALA A 191 8.07 9.52 3.74
CA ALA A 191 7.98 8.84 2.46
C ALA A 191 9.23 7.96 2.30
N LEU A 192 9.04 6.73 1.82
CA LEU A 192 10.14 5.83 1.48
C LEU A 192 10.37 5.87 -0.02
N SER A 193 11.62 5.89 -0.41
CA SER A 193 12.11 5.72 -1.77
C SER A 193 13.04 4.50 -1.79
N GLU A 194 13.57 4.10 -2.93
CA GLU A 194 14.37 2.88 -3.03
C GLU A 194 15.54 2.83 -2.03
N SER A 195 16.30 3.92 -1.93
CA SER A 195 17.49 4.00 -1.09
C SER A 195 17.47 5.15 -0.08
N ARG A 196 16.36 5.90 -0.02
CA ARG A 196 16.25 7.12 0.79
C ARG A 196 14.98 7.14 1.62
N ILE A 197 15.06 7.77 2.78
CA ILE A 197 13.93 8.16 3.59
C ILE A 197 13.78 9.66 3.51
N ILE A 198 12.59 10.12 3.15
CA ILE A 198 12.24 11.53 3.13
C ILE A 198 11.33 11.78 4.34
N ALA A 199 11.70 12.74 5.18
CA ALA A 199 10.97 13.04 6.41
C ALA A 199 10.62 14.52 6.47
N LEU A 200 9.36 14.81 6.75
CA LEU A 200 8.85 16.17 6.90
C LEU A 200 8.75 16.52 8.39
N SER A 201 9.31 17.67 8.75
CA SER A 201 9.17 18.27 10.08
C SER A 201 7.92 19.17 10.17
N SER A 202 7.47 19.43 11.39
CA SER A 202 6.32 20.30 11.67
C SER A 202 6.50 21.76 11.25
N ASP A 203 7.76 22.21 11.16
CA ASP A 203 8.11 23.56 10.68
C ASP A 203 8.11 23.68 9.13
N GLY A 204 8.00 22.55 8.43
CA GLY A 204 8.02 22.47 6.97
C GLY A 204 9.39 22.12 6.37
N THR A 205 10.40 21.86 7.19
CA THR A 205 11.72 21.39 6.72
C THR A 205 11.61 19.93 6.26
N VAL A 206 12.18 19.63 5.11
CA VAL A 206 12.18 18.29 4.51
C VAL A 206 13.59 17.71 4.55
N TYR A 207 13.74 16.61 5.26
CA TYR A 207 15.01 15.88 5.40
C TYR A 207 15.03 14.70 4.43
N SER A 208 16.14 14.48 3.75
CA SER A 208 16.44 13.30 2.95
C SER A 208 17.68 12.61 3.51
N LEU A 209 17.54 11.35 3.91
CA LEU A 209 18.62 10.56 4.49
C LEU A 209 18.74 9.20 3.83
N PRO A 210 19.94 8.59 3.76
CA PRO A 210 20.10 7.23 3.28
C PRO A 210 19.32 6.24 4.17
N THR A 211 18.80 5.17 3.58
CA THR A 211 18.18 4.09 4.36
C THR A 211 19.21 3.31 5.15
N SER A 212 20.41 3.09 4.58
CA SER A 212 21.50 2.33 5.18
C SER A 212 22.15 3.06 6.36
N LYS A 213 22.33 2.36 7.49
CA LYS A 213 23.02 2.85 8.68
C LYS A 213 24.48 3.21 8.39
N ASP A 214 25.15 2.42 7.55
CA ASP A 214 26.55 2.65 7.20
C ASP A 214 26.70 3.94 6.40
N GLU A 215 25.84 4.18 5.40
CA GLU A 215 25.83 5.44 4.65
C GLU A 215 25.46 6.63 5.54
N GLN A 216 24.56 6.46 6.52
CA GLN A 216 24.26 7.51 7.51
C GLN A 216 25.48 7.84 8.37
N SER A 217 26.32 6.87 8.69
CA SER A 217 27.50 7.06 9.53
C SER A 217 28.71 7.64 8.77
N THR A 218 28.93 7.19 7.53
CA THR A 218 30.10 7.51 6.70
C THR A 218 29.88 8.68 5.74
N GLY A 219 28.63 8.96 5.38
CA GLY A 219 28.30 10.02 4.42
C GLY A 219 28.62 11.44 4.93
N PRO A 220 28.55 12.45 4.03
CA PRO A 220 28.83 13.83 4.37
C PRO A 220 27.87 14.34 5.44
N LYS A 221 28.42 14.95 6.50
CA LYS A 221 27.66 15.44 7.66
C LYS A 221 27.25 16.88 7.46
N THR A 222 25.98 17.18 7.71
CA THR A 222 25.44 18.53 7.60
C THR A 222 25.86 19.37 8.80
N THR A 223 26.29 20.60 8.58
CA THR A 223 26.54 21.58 9.65
C THR A 223 25.20 22.14 10.11
N GLU A 224 24.87 21.93 11.38
CA GLU A 224 23.66 22.48 12.01
C GLU A 224 23.96 23.87 12.59
N SER A 225 22.99 24.79 12.49
CA SER A 225 23.12 26.10 13.16
C SER A 225 23.09 25.88 14.68
N SER A 226 24.17 26.29 15.36
CA SER A 226 24.24 26.31 16.83
C SER A 226 23.76 27.65 17.34
N TRP A 227 23.06 27.65 18.49
CA TRP A 227 22.71 28.87 19.18
C TRP A 227 23.97 29.56 19.80
N VAL A 228 25.07 28.81 19.90
CA VAL A 228 26.39 29.35 20.31
C VAL A 228 27.11 29.91 19.09
N PRO A 229 27.31 31.24 19.01
CA PRO A 229 28.03 31.83 17.90
C PRO A 229 29.45 31.23 17.79
N PHE A 230 29.89 30.97 16.54
CA PHE A 230 31.23 30.45 16.20
C PHE A 230 31.51 28.97 16.57
N TRP A 231 30.50 28.20 17.08
CA TRP A 231 30.68 26.76 17.32
C TRP A 231 29.77 25.96 16.37
N PRO A 232 30.27 25.58 15.20
CA PRO A 232 29.48 24.77 14.27
C PRO A 232 29.20 23.41 14.91
N ASN A 233 27.93 23.05 15.06
CA ASN A 233 27.56 21.74 15.51
C ASN A 233 27.40 20.84 14.27
N GLN A 234 28.27 19.84 14.13
CA GLN A 234 28.16 18.88 13.05
C GLN A 234 27.14 17.80 13.44
N SER A 235 26.23 17.45 12.55
CA SER A 235 25.26 16.40 12.81
C SER A 235 25.95 15.05 13.05
N ASN A 236 25.37 14.21 13.91
CA ASN A 236 25.90 12.89 14.20
C ASN A 236 25.74 11.91 13.02
N MET A 237 24.84 12.22 12.07
CA MET A 237 24.52 11.37 10.92
C MET A 237 24.47 12.18 9.62
N SER A 238 24.61 11.49 8.50
CA SER A 238 24.47 12.09 7.17
C SER A 238 22.99 12.23 6.80
N TYR A 239 22.58 13.44 6.48
CA TYR A 239 21.30 13.78 5.86
C TYR A 239 21.45 15.05 5.01
N ARG A 240 20.48 15.28 4.15
CA ARG A 240 20.36 16.51 3.36
C ARG A 240 19.04 17.20 3.65
N VAL A 241 18.95 18.48 3.43
CA VAL A 241 17.72 19.25 3.48
C VAL A 241 17.31 19.58 2.05
N LEU A 242 16.09 19.21 1.67
CA LEU A 242 15.51 19.60 0.39
C LEU A 242 14.95 21.02 0.53
N ASN A 243 15.46 21.94 -0.29
CA ASN A 243 15.14 23.36 -0.19
C ASN A 243 14.33 23.82 -1.41
N PRO A 244 12.97 23.70 -1.39
CA PRO A 244 12.12 24.29 -2.42
C PRO A 244 12.16 25.84 -2.31
N SER A 245 11.98 26.54 -3.45
CA SER A 245 11.92 28.02 -3.49
C SER A 245 10.57 28.52 -2.95
N LEU A 246 10.46 28.60 -1.62
CA LEU A 246 9.23 29.02 -0.92
C LEU A 246 9.08 30.54 -0.90
N LYS A 247 7.83 31.01 -0.89
CA LYS A 247 7.48 32.41 -0.65
C LYS A 247 7.54 32.72 0.85
N LEU A 248 7.57 34.01 1.21
CA LEU A 248 7.55 34.42 2.60
C LEU A 248 6.30 33.87 3.33
N GLY A 249 6.50 33.18 4.45
CA GLY A 249 5.44 32.55 5.23
C GLY A 249 4.89 31.23 4.65
N GLU A 250 5.39 30.77 3.52
CA GLU A 250 5.03 29.48 2.94
C GLU A 250 5.88 28.36 3.55
N LYS A 251 5.27 27.18 3.78
CA LYS A 251 5.97 26.00 4.26
C LYS A 251 5.48 24.74 3.54
N VAL A 252 6.29 23.70 3.52
CA VAL A 252 5.86 22.36 3.06
C VAL A 252 4.91 21.78 4.10
N THR A 253 3.78 21.24 3.65
CA THR A 253 2.72 20.67 4.51
C THR A 253 2.46 19.20 4.28
N ALA A 254 2.87 18.66 3.13
CA ALA A 254 2.77 17.24 2.84
C ALA A 254 3.90 16.81 1.88
N ILE A 255 4.26 15.54 1.99
CA ILE A 255 5.23 14.87 1.10
C ILE A 255 4.61 13.57 0.59
N SER A 256 5.02 13.16 -0.61
CA SER A 256 4.73 11.83 -1.16
C SER A 256 5.91 11.37 -1.98
N GLY A 257 6.37 10.14 -1.79
CA GLY A 257 7.54 9.59 -2.49
C GLY A 257 7.18 8.41 -3.38
N GLY A 258 7.86 8.32 -4.52
CA GLY A 258 7.97 7.13 -5.35
C GLY A 258 9.36 6.52 -5.22
N GLN A 259 9.73 5.61 -6.12
CA GLN A 259 11.04 4.92 -6.04
C GLN A 259 12.21 5.88 -6.23
N GLU A 260 12.12 6.82 -7.19
CA GLU A 260 13.21 7.70 -7.56
C GLU A 260 12.89 9.20 -7.38
N HIS A 261 11.68 9.55 -6.95
CA HIS A 261 11.24 10.93 -6.87
C HIS A 261 10.41 11.21 -5.62
N VAL A 262 10.28 12.48 -5.29
CA VAL A 262 9.43 12.97 -4.19
C VAL A 262 8.68 14.21 -4.65
N LEU A 263 7.42 14.31 -4.25
CA LEU A 263 6.59 15.50 -4.36
C LEU A 263 6.48 16.20 -3.01
N LEU A 264 6.53 17.53 -3.03
CA LEU A 264 6.37 18.40 -1.88
C LEU A 264 5.17 19.31 -2.14
N LEU A 265 4.18 19.31 -1.26
CA LEU A 265 3.02 20.20 -1.30
C LEU A 265 3.21 21.32 -0.29
N THR A 266 2.98 22.57 -0.70
CA THR A 266 3.10 23.71 0.18
C THR A 266 1.76 24.19 0.73
N SER A 267 1.81 25.02 1.77
CA SER A 267 0.63 25.63 2.40
C SER A 267 -0.18 26.53 1.46
N SER A 268 0.45 27.05 0.40
CA SER A 268 -0.23 27.85 -0.64
C SER A 268 -0.89 26.99 -1.73
N GLY A 269 -0.59 25.68 -1.77
CA GLY A 269 -1.06 24.75 -2.79
C GLY A 269 -0.15 24.64 -4.02
N ARG A 270 1.11 25.11 -3.92
CA ARG A 270 2.15 24.86 -4.93
C ARG A 270 2.73 23.47 -4.75
N VAL A 271 3.18 22.87 -5.83
CA VAL A 271 3.84 21.56 -5.82
C VAL A 271 5.27 21.71 -6.32
N PHE A 272 6.19 21.11 -5.59
CA PHE A 272 7.57 20.93 -5.99
C PHE A 272 7.87 19.44 -6.16
N SER A 273 8.78 19.13 -7.05
CA SER A 273 9.31 17.79 -7.25
C SER A 273 10.83 17.77 -7.15
N ALA A 274 11.40 16.67 -6.71
CA ALA A 274 12.83 16.44 -6.67
C ALA A 274 13.15 14.97 -6.92
N ALA A 275 14.35 14.65 -7.39
CA ALA A 275 14.85 13.28 -7.31
C ALA A 275 15.04 12.89 -5.83
N SER A 276 14.80 11.64 -5.49
CA SER A 276 14.98 11.14 -4.12
C SER A 276 16.45 10.96 -3.75
N SER A 277 17.32 10.74 -4.75
CA SER A 277 18.76 10.51 -4.63
C SER A 277 19.57 11.62 -5.29
N THR A 278 20.80 11.82 -4.83
CA THR A 278 21.77 12.73 -5.47
C THR A 278 22.39 12.17 -6.74
N GLU A 279 22.32 10.85 -6.93
CA GLU A 279 22.99 10.10 -8.00
C GLU A 279 22.03 9.68 -9.10
N ASN A 280 20.85 9.16 -8.72
CA ASN A 280 19.84 8.67 -9.65
C ASN A 280 18.88 9.78 -10.03
N TYR A 281 18.65 9.96 -11.33
CA TYR A 281 17.76 11.00 -11.83
C TYR A 281 16.54 10.36 -12.51
N PRO A 282 15.34 10.77 -12.11
CA PRO A 282 14.09 10.25 -12.69
C PRO A 282 14.01 10.53 -14.20
N SER A 283 13.75 9.50 -15.01
CA SER A 283 13.77 9.57 -16.47
C SER A 283 12.40 9.37 -17.14
N LEU A 284 11.36 9.04 -16.36
CA LEU A 284 10.04 8.71 -16.87
C LEU A 284 9.02 9.85 -16.71
N GLY A 285 9.50 11.11 -16.63
CA GLY A 285 8.63 12.29 -16.52
C GLY A 285 7.98 12.48 -15.15
N GLN A 286 8.33 11.68 -14.15
CA GLN A 286 7.72 11.68 -12.81
C GLN A 286 7.96 12.98 -12.01
N LEU A 287 8.86 13.85 -12.47
CA LEU A 287 9.06 15.19 -11.90
C LEU A 287 8.01 16.21 -12.37
N GLY A 288 7.34 15.96 -13.49
CA GLY A 288 6.27 16.82 -14.00
C GLY A 288 6.74 18.21 -14.49
N VAL A 289 8.02 18.35 -14.83
CA VAL A 289 8.59 19.57 -15.39
C VAL A 289 9.03 19.30 -16.82
N GLU A 290 8.28 19.83 -17.76
CA GLU A 290 8.50 19.61 -19.19
C GLU A 290 9.92 19.96 -19.63
N GLY A 291 10.55 19.04 -20.37
CA GLY A 291 11.90 19.21 -20.87
C GLY A 291 13.00 19.09 -19.83
N LEU A 292 12.69 18.84 -18.56
CA LEU A 292 13.67 18.61 -17.51
C LEU A 292 14.17 17.15 -17.56
N THR A 293 15.41 17.00 -17.98
CA THR A 293 16.09 15.71 -18.13
C THR A 293 17.45 15.74 -17.44
N TRP A 294 18.15 14.63 -17.38
CA TRP A 294 19.53 14.60 -16.89
C TRP A 294 20.44 15.62 -17.59
N SER A 295 20.28 15.79 -18.92
CA SER A 295 21.12 16.68 -19.72
C SER A 295 20.69 18.15 -19.64
N THR A 296 19.44 18.47 -19.39
CA THR A 296 18.90 19.83 -19.38
C THR A 296 18.76 20.41 -17.98
N ARG A 297 18.92 19.59 -16.93
CA ARG A 297 18.80 20.04 -15.54
C ARG A 297 19.88 21.08 -15.18
N PRO A 298 19.59 21.98 -14.23
CA PRO A 298 20.61 22.87 -13.69
C PRO A 298 21.79 22.07 -13.13
N LYS A 299 23.00 22.63 -13.24
CA LYS A 299 24.19 22.04 -12.64
C LYS A 299 24.02 21.96 -11.12
N GLY A 300 24.38 20.83 -10.55
CA GLY A 300 24.24 20.58 -9.11
C GLY A 300 23.74 19.18 -8.80
N PRO A 301 23.40 18.87 -7.54
CA PRO A 301 22.90 17.58 -7.13
C PRO A 301 21.55 17.29 -7.77
N ALA A 302 21.27 16.02 -8.04
CA ALA A 302 20.04 15.57 -8.70
C ALA A 302 18.78 15.84 -7.86
N ASP A 303 18.90 15.87 -6.52
CA ASP A 303 17.83 16.13 -5.55
C ASP A 303 17.43 17.62 -5.40
N THR A 304 17.81 18.46 -6.35
CA THR A 304 17.35 19.86 -6.38
C THR A 304 15.83 19.91 -6.60
N CYS A 305 15.15 20.74 -5.79
CA CYS A 305 13.70 20.92 -5.91
C CYS A 305 13.32 21.81 -7.10
N HIS A 306 12.38 21.35 -7.91
CA HIS A 306 11.82 22.09 -9.04
C HIS A 306 10.35 22.32 -8.83
N GLU A 307 9.84 23.54 -9.09
CA GLU A 307 8.42 23.82 -9.06
C GLU A 307 7.73 23.20 -10.28
N VAL A 308 6.63 22.49 -10.06
CA VAL A 308 5.78 21.95 -11.12
C VAL A 308 4.89 23.08 -11.65
N THR A 309 5.48 23.95 -12.48
CA THR A 309 4.87 25.21 -12.93
C THR A 309 3.57 25.04 -13.71
N ALA A 310 3.37 23.88 -14.35
CA ALA A 310 2.12 23.55 -15.04
C ALA A 310 0.91 23.46 -14.09
N LEU A 311 1.14 23.34 -12.77
CA LEU A 311 0.08 23.29 -11.73
C LEU A 311 -0.15 24.65 -11.04
N LYS A 312 0.58 25.72 -11.39
CA LYS A 312 0.55 27.03 -10.68
C LYS A 312 -0.83 27.68 -10.60
N ASP A 313 -1.68 27.45 -11.61
CA ASP A 313 -3.03 28.02 -11.68
C ASP A 313 -4.08 27.15 -10.97
N SER A 314 -3.62 26.10 -10.28
CA SER A 314 -4.46 25.16 -9.53
C SER A 314 -4.01 25.11 -8.08
N LYS A 315 -4.93 25.42 -7.16
CA LYS A 315 -4.63 25.22 -5.73
C LYS A 315 -4.66 23.74 -5.41
N ILE A 316 -3.49 23.11 -5.33
CA ILE A 316 -3.38 21.68 -5.02
C ILE A 316 -3.63 21.47 -3.52
N VAL A 317 -4.38 20.41 -3.18
CA VAL A 317 -4.74 20.05 -1.80
C VAL A 317 -4.29 18.64 -1.42
N GLN A 318 -3.98 17.79 -2.41
CA GLN A 318 -3.46 16.45 -2.18
C GLN A 318 -2.48 16.06 -3.28
N ILE A 319 -1.43 15.33 -2.91
CA ILE A 319 -0.46 14.71 -3.80
C ILE A 319 -0.35 13.22 -3.48
N ALA A 320 -0.03 12.40 -4.47
CA ALA A 320 0.25 10.98 -4.29
C ALA A 320 1.26 10.52 -5.34
N CYS A 321 2.18 9.64 -4.95
CA CYS A 321 3.17 9.02 -5.85
C CYS A 321 2.97 7.51 -5.87
N GLY A 322 3.00 6.92 -7.07
CA GLY A 322 3.32 5.51 -7.24
C GLY A 322 4.82 5.32 -7.43
N ASP A 323 5.25 4.14 -7.89
CA ASP A 323 6.68 3.85 -8.06
C ASP A 323 7.33 4.88 -9.00
N TYR A 324 6.72 5.16 -10.16
CA TYR A 324 7.26 6.03 -11.21
C TYR A 324 6.25 7.02 -11.79
N HIS A 325 5.13 7.26 -11.10
CA HIS A 325 4.15 8.26 -11.53
C HIS A 325 3.67 9.10 -10.36
N SER A 326 3.11 10.24 -10.69
CA SER A 326 2.72 11.28 -9.75
C SER A 326 1.31 11.77 -10.03
N LEU A 327 0.58 12.07 -8.96
CA LEU A 327 -0.78 12.59 -9.00
C LEU A 327 -0.90 13.85 -8.16
N ALA A 328 -1.74 14.79 -8.61
CA ALA A 328 -2.10 15.97 -7.87
C ALA A 328 -3.61 16.22 -7.96
N LEU A 329 -4.24 16.57 -6.84
CA LEU A 329 -5.66 16.90 -6.74
C LEU A 329 -5.81 18.37 -6.34
N SER A 330 -6.56 19.12 -7.14
CA SER A 330 -6.88 20.51 -6.84
C SER A 330 -8.13 20.64 -5.97
N LYS A 331 -8.26 21.77 -5.30
CA LYS A 331 -9.39 22.08 -4.38
C LYS A 331 -10.76 22.02 -5.08
N ASP A 332 -10.81 22.34 -6.37
CA ASP A 332 -12.03 22.28 -7.19
C ASP A 332 -12.37 20.87 -7.70
N GLY A 333 -11.54 19.86 -7.40
CA GLY A 333 -11.78 18.46 -7.75
C GLY A 333 -11.22 18.06 -9.11
N ARG A 334 -10.31 18.85 -9.70
CA ARG A 334 -9.55 18.45 -10.88
C ARG A 334 -8.36 17.58 -10.45
N MET A 335 -8.18 16.47 -11.14
CA MET A 335 -7.07 15.55 -10.92
C MET A 335 -6.08 15.65 -12.07
N PHE A 336 -4.79 15.70 -11.72
CA PHE A 336 -3.68 15.75 -12.66
C PHE A 336 -2.79 14.53 -12.47
N GLY A 337 -2.24 14.01 -13.57
CA GLY A 337 -1.30 12.90 -13.58
C GLY A 337 -0.08 13.20 -14.44
N PHE A 338 1.10 12.65 -14.09
CA PHE A 338 2.33 12.71 -14.87
C PHE A 338 3.28 11.58 -14.45
N GLY A 339 4.29 11.34 -15.27
CA GLY A 339 5.22 10.23 -15.06
C GLY A 339 4.92 9.03 -15.95
N ASP A 340 5.32 7.86 -15.51
CA ASP A 340 5.17 6.59 -16.24
C ASP A 340 3.71 6.23 -16.49
N ASN A 341 3.42 5.73 -17.70
CA ASN A 341 2.12 5.20 -18.13
C ASN A 341 2.23 3.82 -18.78
N SER A 342 3.32 3.11 -18.55
CA SER A 342 3.59 1.80 -19.19
C SER A 342 2.52 0.74 -18.90
N PHE A 343 1.77 0.92 -17.82
CA PHE A 343 0.66 0.04 -17.42
C PHE A 343 -0.70 0.75 -17.44
N GLY A 344 -0.78 1.97 -17.99
CA GLY A 344 -2.01 2.76 -18.02
C GLY A 344 -2.33 3.44 -16.69
N GLN A 345 -1.36 3.57 -15.76
CA GLN A 345 -1.56 4.12 -14.43
C GLN A 345 -1.95 5.61 -14.41
N LEU A 346 -1.79 6.31 -15.51
CA LEU A 346 -2.25 7.68 -15.66
C LEU A 346 -3.70 7.78 -16.14
N GLY A 347 -4.39 6.66 -16.43
CA GLY A 347 -5.78 6.64 -16.86
C GLY A 347 -6.02 7.26 -18.24
N VAL A 348 -5.03 7.19 -19.11
CA VAL A 348 -5.09 7.58 -20.52
C VAL A 348 -4.52 6.47 -21.38
N ASP A 349 -4.92 6.45 -22.65
CA ASP A 349 -4.49 5.44 -23.60
C ASP A 349 -2.96 5.27 -23.59
N PHE A 350 -2.53 4.04 -23.60
CA PHE A 350 -1.10 3.69 -23.64
C PHE A 350 -0.54 3.97 -25.04
N GLU A 351 0.55 4.75 -25.08
CA GLU A 351 1.28 5.08 -26.30
C GLU A 351 2.68 4.40 -26.25
N PRO A 352 2.93 3.33 -27.02
CA PRO A 352 4.21 2.61 -26.98
C PRO A 352 5.44 3.48 -27.28
N GLN A 353 5.28 4.51 -28.14
CA GLN A 353 6.38 5.41 -28.52
C GLN A 353 6.69 6.45 -27.44
N ARG A 354 5.73 6.75 -26.56
CA ARG A 354 5.88 7.69 -25.44
C ARG A 354 5.13 7.16 -24.22
N PRO A 355 5.69 6.16 -23.53
CA PRO A 355 5.02 5.48 -22.42
C PRO A 355 4.98 6.29 -21.12
N PHE A 356 5.22 7.60 -21.19
CA PHE A 356 5.19 8.51 -20.03
C PHE A 356 4.70 9.91 -20.42
N LYS A 357 4.31 10.68 -19.42
CA LYS A 357 3.96 12.12 -19.56
C LYS A 357 4.90 12.94 -18.68
N ASP A 358 5.71 13.80 -19.27
CA ASP A 358 6.71 14.65 -18.62
C ASP A 358 6.14 15.95 -18.04
N ALA A 359 4.87 16.26 -18.36
CA ALA A 359 4.14 17.38 -17.80
C ALA A 359 2.77 16.94 -17.27
N PRO A 360 2.26 17.57 -16.19
CA PRO A 360 0.92 17.31 -15.68
C PRO A 360 -0.17 17.50 -16.74
N PHE A 361 -1.01 16.50 -16.89
CA PHE A 361 -2.21 16.61 -17.70
C PHE A 361 -3.46 16.38 -16.84
N GLN A 362 -4.54 17.04 -17.16
CA GLN A 362 -5.79 16.89 -16.44
C GLN A 362 -6.54 15.64 -16.88
N MET A 363 -6.81 14.73 -15.96
CA MET A 363 -7.68 13.59 -16.20
C MET A 363 -9.13 14.04 -16.46
N LYS A 364 -9.75 13.50 -17.52
CA LYS A 364 -11.12 13.85 -17.92
C LYS A 364 -12.16 12.97 -17.22
N VAL A 365 -12.28 13.10 -15.90
CA VAL A 365 -13.19 12.29 -15.06
C VAL A 365 -14.66 12.39 -15.50
N GLN A 366 -15.07 13.53 -16.11
CA GLN A 366 -16.41 13.69 -16.68
C GLN A 366 -16.77 12.64 -17.74
N LYS A 367 -15.76 12.09 -18.46
CA LYS A 367 -15.98 11.02 -19.45
C LYS A 367 -16.43 9.69 -18.84
N LEU A 368 -16.18 9.47 -17.54
CA LEU A 368 -16.56 8.27 -16.81
C LEU A 368 -18.05 8.26 -16.43
N TYR A 369 -18.72 9.40 -16.58
CA TYR A 369 -20.12 9.60 -16.23
C TYR A 369 -20.91 10.12 -17.42
N ARG A 370 -22.22 9.88 -17.42
CA ARG A 370 -23.12 10.50 -18.40
C ARG A 370 -23.16 11.99 -18.15
N ARG A 371 -22.64 12.79 -19.08
CA ARG A 371 -22.43 14.24 -18.95
C ARG A 371 -23.68 15.03 -18.56
N ASN A 372 -24.81 14.60 -19.08
CA ASN A 372 -26.08 15.32 -18.89
C ASN A 372 -26.83 14.90 -17.63
N LEU A 373 -26.29 13.93 -16.87
CA LEU A 373 -26.97 13.36 -15.71
C LEU A 373 -26.16 13.50 -14.40
N TYR A 374 -24.84 13.64 -14.50
CA TYR A 374 -23.97 13.67 -13.31
C TYR A 374 -22.90 14.75 -13.41
N LEU A 375 -22.66 15.42 -12.28
CA LEU A 375 -21.55 16.33 -12.07
C LEU A 375 -20.52 15.65 -11.14
N PRO A 376 -19.46 15.03 -11.69
CA PRO A 376 -18.44 14.37 -10.87
C PRO A 376 -17.43 15.38 -10.34
N LYS A 377 -17.00 15.16 -9.09
CA LYS A 377 -15.92 15.88 -8.42
C LYS A 377 -15.00 14.85 -7.77
N VAL A 378 -13.70 14.87 -8.09
CA VAL A 378 -12.72 14.03 -7.39
C VAL A 378 -12.54 14.53 -5.98
N THR A 379 -12.64 13.63 -5.01
CA THR A 379 -12.57 13.93 -3.57
C THR A 379 -11.28 13.44 -2.91
N SER A 380 -10.68 12.38 -3.45
CA SER A 380 -9.38 11.88 -2.98
C SER A 380 -8.64 11.12 -4.08
N ILE A 381 -7.31 11.05 -3.94
CA ILE A 381 -6.40 10.32 -4.82
C ILE A 381 -5.48 9.44 -3.98
N ALA A 382 -5.09 8.29 -4.52
CA ALA A 382 -4.09 7.41 -3.94
C ALA A 382 -3.31 6.71 -5.06
N ALA A 383 -2.02 6.49 -4.84
CA ALA A 383 -1.15 5.79 -5.77
C ALA A 383 -0.18 4.89 -5.02
N GLY A 384 0.25 3.81 -5.67
CA GLY A 384 1.28 2.90 -5.17
C GLY A 384 1.61 1.86 -6.23
N GLY A 385 2.87 1.42 -6.29
CA GLY A 385 3.32 0.59 -7.39
C GLY A 385 3.04 1.28 -8.74
N ALA A 386 2.48 0.55 -9.68
CA ALA A 386 2.00 1.07 -10.96
C ALA A 386 0.45 1.18 -10.99
N ASN A 387 -0.15 1.64 -9.88
CA ASN A 387 -1.60 1.72 -9.75
C ASN A 387 -2.04 3.08 -9.23
N THR A 388 -3.15 3.55 -9.76
CA THR A 388 -3.82 4.79 -9.38
C THR A 388 -5.24 4.49 -8.95
N PHE A 389 -5.65 5.08 -7.84
CA PHE A 389 -7.02 5.08 -7.34
C PHE A 389 -7.48 6.51 -7.12
N PHE A 390 -8.76 6.75 -7.35
CA PHE A 390 -9.38 8.03 -7.01
C PHE A 390 -10.86 7.84 -6.67
N SER A 391 -11.33 8.63 -5.71
CA SER A 391 -12.73 8.67 -5.29
C SER A 391 -13.42 9.87 -5.91
N VAL A 392 -14.69 9.69 -6.29
CA VAL A 392 -15.49 10.70 -6.96
C VAL A 392 -16.84 10.81 -6.31
N ASP A 393 -17.23 12.01 -5.90
CA ASP A 393 -18.61 12.33 -5.60
C ASP A 393 -19.31 12.76 -6.90
N ALA A 394 -20.25 11.95 -7.36
CA ALA A 394 -21.05 12.21 -8.55
C ALA A 394 -22.45 12.70 -8.15
N LYS A 395 -22.69 13.99 -8.28
CA LYS A 395 -23.99 14.60 -7.97
C LYS A 395 -24.93 14.43 -9.16
N ARG A 396 -26.13 13.87 -8.91
CA ARG A 396 -27.19 13.77 -9.92
C ARG A 396 -27.74 15.16 -10.24
N ILE A 397 -27.73 15.51 -11.51
CA ILE A 397 -28.28 16.78 -12.02
C ILE A 397 -29.41 16.49 -13.01
N LEU A 398 -30.27 17.45 -13.23
CA LEU A 398 -31.35 17.34 -14.20
C LEU A 398 -30.79 17.18 -15.60
N GLY A 399 -31.22 16.16 -16.33
CA GLY A 399 -30.89 15.95 -17.74
C GLY A 399 -31.65 16.91 -18.66
N TYR A 400 -31.16 17.12 -19.87
CA TYR A 400 -31.73 18.06 -20.81
C TYR A 400 -33.19 17.72 -21.21
N GLU A 401 -33.53 16.42 -21.23
CA GLU A 401 -34.87 15.91 -21.60
C GLU A 401 -35.69 15.45 -20.38
N GLU A 402 -35.23 15.75 -19.16
CA GLU A 402 -35.86 15.30 -17.92
C GLU A 402 -36.64 16.44 -17.25
N GLU A 403 -37.81 16.15 -16.75
CA GLU A 403 -38.59 17.05 -15.90
C GLU A 403 -38.26 16.80 -14.42
N ALA A 404 -38.00 17.84 -13.67
CA ALA A 404 -37.61 17.76 -12.25
C ALA A 404 -38.63 16.98 -11.40
N ALA A 405 -39.91 17.04 -11.74
CA ALA A 405 -40.99 16.31 -11.02
C ALA A 405 -40.89 14.80 -11.19
N ASN A 406 -40.21 14.29 -12.21
CA ASN A 406 -40.09 12.86 -12.55
C ASN A 406 -38.76 12.26 -12.11
N VAL A 407 -37.83 13.06 -11.55
CA VAL A 407 -36.50 12.60 -11.14
C VAL A 407 -36.42 12.54 -9.60
N HIS A 408 -36.61 11.35 -9.05
CA HIS A 408 -36.63 11.13 -7.59
C HIS A 408 -35.24 11.22 -6.92
N ASP A 409 -34.14 11.03 -7.67
CA ASP A 409 -32.77 11.03 -7.19
C ASP A 409 -32.02 12.36 -7.46
N LEU A 410 -32.73 13.39 -7.90
CA LEU A 410 -32.15 14.69 -8.19
C LEU A 410 -31.45 15.28 -6.97
N GLY A 411 -30.18 15.67 -7.16
CA GLY A 411 -29.35 16.23 -6.09
C GLY A 411 -28.63 15.18 -5.25
N ASN A 412 -28.99 13.90 -5.34
CA ASN A 412 -28.30 12.83 -4.62
C ASN A 412 -26.84 12.71 -5.08
N VAL A 413 -25.97 12.39 -4.12
CA VAL A 413 -24.55 12.18 -4.37
C VAL A 413 -24.22 10.69 -4.25
N THR A 414 -23.62 10.14 -5.29
CA THR A 414 -23.06 8.79 -5.27
C THR A 414 -21.56 8.87 -5.10
N ALA A 415 -21.03 8.19 -4.09
CA ALA A 415 -19.58 8.05 -3.90
C ALA A 415 -19.07 6.84 -4.68
N ASP A 416 -18.16 7.05 -5.60
CA ASP A 416 -17.58 6.02 -6.47
C ASP A 416 -16.06 5.98 -6.35
N THR A 417 -15.49 4.78 -6.43
CA THR A 417 -14.04 4.56 -6.48
C THR A 417 -13.66 4.00 -7.84
N TRP A 418 -12.63 4.58 -8.43
CA TRP A 418 -12.08 4.20 -9.74
C TRP A 418 -10.63 3.81 -9.61
N ALA A 419 -10.16 2.90 -10.49
CA ALA A 419 -8.80 2.40 -10.52
C ALA A 419 -8.29 2.24 -11.95
N CYS A 420 -6.98 2.47 -12.17
CA CYS A 420 -6.27 2.16 -13.40
C CYS A 420 -4.82 1.77 -13.10
N GLY A 421 -4.13 1.12 -14.07
CA GLY A 421 -2.77 0.66 -13.92
C GLY A 421 -2.62 -0.86 -14.06
N ARG A 422 -1.69 -1.44 -13.30
CA ARG A 422 -1.27 -2.84 -13.38
C ARG A 422 -2.12 -3.73 -12.47
N GLY A 423 -2.96 -4.58 -13.07
CA GLY A 423 -3.90 -5.44 -12.33
C GLY A 423 -3.53 -6.92 -12.29
N ILE A 424 -2.27 -7.32 -12.53
CA ILE A 424 -1.88 -8.74 -12.63
C ILE A 424 -2.08 -9.52 -11.34
N TRP A 425 -2.01 -8.87 -10.18
CA TRP A 425 -2.30 -9.48 -8.87
C TRP A 425 -3.73 -9.25 -8.39
N GLY A 426 -4.60 -8.70 -9.26
CA GLY A 426 -5.94 -8.27 -8.88
C GLY A 426 -5.97 -6.94 -8.13
N THR A 427 -4.87 -6.18 -8.14
CA THR A 427 -4.69 -4.91 -7.40
C THR A 427 -5.72 -3.85 -7.73
N LEU A 428 -6.32 -3.86 -8.92
CA LEU A 428 -7.35 -2.89 -9.30
C LEU A 428 -8.70 -3.09 -8.59
N GLY A 429 -8.91 -4.21 -7.92
CA GLY A 429 -10.14 -4.46 -7.15
C GLY A 429 -11.43 -4.60 -7.97
N ASN A 430 -11.33 -4.66 -9.30
CA ASN A 430 -12.46 -4.70 -10.23
C ASN A 430 -12.95 -6.12 -10.55
N GLY A 431 -12.36 -7.15 -9.94
CA GLY A 431 -12.66 -8.55 -10.17
C GLY A 431 -11.98 -9.15 -11.40
N ARG A 432 -11.02 -8.46 -11.99
CA ARG A 432 -10.29 -8.89 -13.18
C ARG A 432 -8.78 -8.97 -12.91
N TRP A 433 -8.12 -9.83 -13.67
CA TRP A 433 -6.67 -10.02 -13.71
C TRP A 433 -6.19 -9.50 -15.06
N VAL A 434 -5.66 -8.27 -15.07
CA VAL A 434 -5.26 -7.60 -16.32
C VAL A 434 -3.82 -7.10 -16.20
N HIS A 435 -3.06 -7.19 -17.28
CA HIS A 435 -1.68 -6.70 -17.29
C HIS A 435 -1.63 -5.17 -17.34
N LEU A 436 -2.51 -4.57 -18.15
CA LEU A 436 -2.60 -3.14 -18.38
C LEU A 436 -4.06 -2.69 -18.37
N GLN A 437 -4.36 -1.61 -17.66
CA GLN A 437 -5.68 -0.97 -17.63
C GLN A 437 -5.48 0.55 -17.76
N ASP A 438 -5.53 1.06 -18.97
CA ASP A 438 -5.32 2.47 -19.29
C ASP A 438 -6.57 3.33 -19.10
N SER A 439 -7.75 2.77 -19.26
CA SER A 439 -9.01 3.46 -18.98
C SER A 439 -9.46 3.15 -17.55
N PRO A 440 -9.74 4.18 -16.71
CA PRO A 440 -10.19 3.95 -15.35
C PRO A 440 -11.41 3.04 -15.27
N THR A 441 -11.36 2.05 -14.41
CA THR A 441 -12.44 1.08 -14.16
C THR A 441 -13.03 1.29 -12.77
N LYS A 442 -14.36 1.16 -12.66
CA LYS A 442 -15.07 1.32 -11.38
C LYS A 442 -14.83 0.11 -10.48
N VAL A 443 -14.41 0.35 -9.26
CA VAL A 443 -14.32 -0.67 -8.19
C VAL A 443 -15.70 -0.83 -7.57
N LYS A 444 -16.48 -1.76 -8.12
CA LYS A 444 -17.90 -1.91 -7.76
C LYS A 444 -18.16 -2.13 -6.28
N ALA A 445 -17.27 -2.87 -5.60
CA ALA A 445 -17.39 -3.15 -4.17
C ALA A 445 -17.19 -1.92 -3.28
N LEU A 446 -16.61 -0.84 -3.82
CA LEU A 446 -16.34 0.43 -3.12
C LEU A 446 -17.13 1.59 -3.74
N SER A 447 -18.19 1.32 -4.49
CA SER A 447 -18.90 2.34 -5.25
C SER A 447 -20.40 2.24 -5.04
N GLY A 448 -21.07 3.38 -4.90
CA GLY A 448 -22.52 3.46 -4.73
C GLY A 448 -23.02 2.89 -3.39
N MET A 449 -22.14 2.74 -2.41
CA MET A 449 -22.54 2.32 -1.06
C MET A 449 -23.21 3.47 -0.33
N SER A 450 -24.28 3.19 0.40
CA SER A 450 -24.97 4.17 1.22
C SER A 450 -25.52 3.52 2.48
N GLU A 451 -25.67 4.31 3.52
CA GLU A 451 -26.31 3.93 4.78
C GLU A 451 -27.42 4.92 5.11
N TYR A 452 -28.43 4.45 5.81
CA TYR A 452 -29.52 5.29 6.28
C TYR A 452 -29.16 5.93 7.61
N ASP A 453 -29.17 7.24 7.65
CA ASP A 453 -28.95 8.01 8.88
C ASP A 453 -30.29 8.31 9.55
N GLU A 454 -30.60 7.61 10.64
CA GLU A 454 -31.85 7.77 11.40
C GLU A 454 -32.04 9.19 11.97
N LYS A 455 -30.96 9.92 12.24
CA LYS A 455 -31.01 11.27 12.82
C LYS A 455 -31.43 12.31 11.79
N THR A 456 -30.96 12.17 10.57
CA THR A 456 -31.27 13.09 9.47
C THR A 456 -32.40 12.58 8.56
N ASN A 457 -32.80 11.32 8.74
CA ASN A 457 -33.80 10.63 7.92
C ASN A 457 -33.42 10.63 6.43
N GLN A 458 -32.13 10.47 6.12
CA GLN A 458 -31.57 10.55 4.77
C GLN A 458 -30.60 9.39 4.48
N MET A 459 -30.53 8.99 3.20
CA MET A 459 -29.47 8.12 2.72
C MET A 459 -28.19 8.91 2.55
N THR A 460 -27.13 8.51 3.27
CA THR A 460 -25.80 9.12 3.17
C THR A 460 -24.84 8.18 2.45
N PRO A 461 -24.05 8.67 1.47
CA PRO A 461 -23.07 7.83 0.79
C PRO A 461 -21.92 7.45 1.73
N ILE A 462 -21.55 6.16 1.76
CA ILE A 462 -20.35 5.68 2.43
C ILE A 462 -19.16 5.97 1.52
N ARG A 463 -18.21 6.76 2.01
CA ARG A 463 -17.00 7.16 1.28
C ARG A 463 -15.79 6.35 1.73
N ILE A 464 -14.74 6.41 0.95
CA ILE A 464 -13.41 5.97 1.37
C ILE A 464 -12.83 7.05 2.28
N ARG A 465 -12.61 6.70 3.55
CA ARG A 465 -11.95 7.55 4.55
C ARG A 465 -10.45 7.66 4.30
N ALA A 466 -9.81 6.52 4.04
CA ALA A 466 -8.40 6.44 3.70
C ALA A 466 -8.13 5.21 2.84
N MET A 467 -7.12 5.29 1.99
CA MET A 467 -6.66 4.18 1.18
C MET A 467 -5.13 4.11 1.28
N SER A 468 -4.60 2.92 1.52
CA SER A 468 -3.19 2.64 1.44
C SER A 468 -2.94 1.70 0.27
N VAL A 469 -2.11 2.14 -0.67
CA VAL A 469 -1.81 1.44 -1.91
C VAL A 469 -0.35 1.03 -1.89
N GLY A 470 -0.11 -0.25 -1.68
CA GLY A 470 1.21 -0.85 -1.83
C GLY A 470 1.49 -1.24 -3.28
N THR A 471 2.68 -1.77 -3.54
CA THR A 471 3.06 -2.22 -4.89
C THR A 471 2.22 -3.39 -5.39
N THR A 472 1.82 -4.31 -4.49
CA THR A 472 1.14 -5.56 -4.87
C THR A 472 -0.25 -5.72 -4.29
N HIS A 473 -0.63 -4.97 -3.27
CA HIS A 473 -1.92 -5.07 -2.60
C HIS A 473 -2.38 -3.72 -2.07
N VAL A 474 -3.64 -3.63 -1.74
CA VAL A 474 -4.32 -2.38 -1.38
C VAL A 474 -5.25 -2.62 -0.20
N SER A 475 -5.39 -1.63 0.65
CA SER A 475 -6.44 -1.55 1.66
C SER A 475 -7.24 -0.26 1.56
N ALA A 476 -8.52 -0.33 1.87
CA ALA A 476 -9.42 0.82 1.94
C ALA A 476 -10.21 0.80 3.24
N ILE A 477 -10.24 1.94 3.92
CA ILE A 477 -11.02 2.17 5.13
C ILE A 477 -12.29 2.91 4.73
N LEU A 478 -13.44 2.39 5.14
CA LEU A 478 -14.73 3.01 4.87
C LEU A 478 -15.07 4.05 5.94
N ASP A 479 -15.81 5.08 5.56
CA ASP A 479 -16.36 6.08 6.49
C ASP A 479 -17.80 5.69 6.91
N ASN A 480 -18.00 4.42 7.21
CA ASN A 480 -19.29 3.90 7.65
C ASN A 480 -19.55 4.23 9.13
N LYS A 481 -20.80 4.54 9.44
CA LYS A 481 -21.27 4.82 10.80
C LYS A 481 -21.94 3.62 11.47
N THR A 482 -22.31 2.60 10.67
CA THR A 482 -23.05 1.44 11.14
C THR A 482 -22.18 0.51 11.97
N ASN A 483 -22.59 0.27 13.18
CA ASN A 483 -21.93 -0.61 14.14
C ASN A 483 -22.45 -2.04 14.00
N VAL A 484 -21.58 -2.98 13.67
CA VAL A 484 -21.93 -4.40 13.55
C VAL A 484 -21.79 -5.14 14.90
N SER A 485 -21.15 -4.53 15.89
CA SER A 485 -20.80 -5.18 17.17
C SER A 485 -21.87 -5.08 18.27
N LYS A 486 -23.13 -4.74 17.97
CA LYS A 486 -24.17 -4.53 19.00
C LYS A 486 -24.71 -5.79 19.68
N THR A 487 -24.09 -6.96 19.53
CA THR A 487 -24.70 -8.22 20.00
C THR A 487 -24.17 -8.72 21.36
N THR A 488 -23.33 -8.00 22.06
CA THR A 488 -22.97 -8.38 23.44
C THR A 488 -23.77 -7.53 24.44
N LYS A 489 -24.66 -8.21 25.17
CA LYS A 489 -25.55 -7.66 26.22
C LYS A 489 -24.82 -6.97 27.40
N ASP A 490 -23.48 -6.91 27.39
CA ASP A 490 -22.67 -6.45 28.52
C ASP A 490 -22.09 -5.03 28.36
N SER A 491 -22.48 -4.28 27.34
CA SER A 491 -22.04 -2.88 27.22
C SER A 491 -23.15 -1.92 27.62
N LEU A 492 -23.15 -1.53 28.88
CA LEU A 492 -23.96 -0.41 29.44
C LEU A 492 -23.62 0.95 28.82
N ASP A 493 -22.69 1.00 27.87
CA ASP A 493 -22.26 2.24 27.18
C ASP A 493 -22.72 2.19 25.71
N GLN A 494 -24.02 2.46 25.52
CA GLN A 494 -24.72 2.41 24.22
C GLN A 494 -24.32 3.51 23.23
N SER A 495 -23.33 4.34 23.54
CA SER A 495 -23.01 5.57 22.77
C SER A 495 -21.71 5.53 22.00
N LYS A 496 -20.94 4.45 21.99
CA LYS A 496 -19.67 4.39 21.28
C LYS A 496 -19.84 3.70 19.94
N ASP A 497 -19.90 4.49 18.87
CA ASP A 497 -19.72 4.02 17.50
C ASP A 497 -18.33 3.39 17.40
N TRP A 498 -18.30 2.06 17.20
CA TRP A 498 -17.09 1.28 17.20
C TRP A 498 -16.75 0.82 15.79
N GLY A 499 -15.57 1.21 15.32
CA GLY A 499 -14.89 0.62 14.20
C GLY A 499 -15.31 1.14 12.82
N TYR A 500 -14.31 1.44 12.01
CA TYR A 500 -14.45 1.57 10.57
C TYR A 500 -14.15 0.24 9.91
N ASP A 501 -14.92 -0.12 8.91
CA ASP A 501 -14.65 -1.29 8.09
C ASP A 501 -13.39 -1.09 7.23
N VAL A 502 -12.58 -2.13 7.13
CA VAL A 502 -11.40 -2.14 6.27
C VAL A 502 -11.48 -3.32 5.30
N LEU A 503 -11.26 -3.04 4.02
CA LEU A 503 -11.23 -4.03 2.96
C LEU A 503 -9.82 -4.15 2.39
N TRP A 504 -9.48 -5.36 1.94
CA TRP A 504 -8.18 -5.73 1.43
C TRP A 504 -8.30 -6.49 0.12
N TRP A 505 -7.37 -6.25 -0.83
CA TRP A 505 -7.33 -6.97 -2.10
C TRP A 505 -5.94 -6.86 -2.76
N GLY A 506 -5.74 -7.62 -3.81
CA GLY A 506 -4.48 -7.68 -4.55
C GLY A 506 -3.72 -8.98 -4.32
N GLY A 507 -2.40 -8.92 -4.46
CA GLY A 507 -1.47 -10.03 -4.27
C GLY A 507 -1.40 -10.51 -2.83
N ASN A 508 -1.24 -11.82 -2.65
CA ASN A 508 -1.16 -12.47 -1.34
C ASN A 508 -0.16 -13.64 -1.32
N GLU A 509 0.82 -13.61 -2.19
CA GLU A 509 1.85 -14.65 -2.29
C GLU A 509 2.69 -14.76 -1.00
N HIS A 510 2.83 -13.65 -0.29
CA HIS A 510 3.54 -13.55 0.99
C HIS A 510 2.60 -13.34 2.19
N LEU A 511 1.32 -13.68 2.05
CA LEU A 511 0.31 -13.55 3.11
C LEU A 511 0.05 -12.09 3.55
N GLN A 512 0.40 -11.11 2.70
CA GLN A 512 0.27 -9.68 2.98
C GLN A 512 -1.18 -9.20 3.13
N LEU A 513 -2.18 -9.97 2.69
CA LEU A 513 -3.59 -9.69 2.97
C LEU A 513 -4.04 -10.13 4.37
N GLY A 514 -3.22 -10.88 5.11
CA GLY A 514 -3.56 -11.32 6.47
C GLY A 514 -4.68 -12.37 6.58
N THR A 515 -5.06 -13.00 5.48
CA THR A 515 -6.14 -14.00 5.42
C THR A 515 -5.72 -15.39 5.92
N GLY A 516 -4.45 -15.57 6.23
CA GLY A 516 -3.85 -16.86 6.61
C GLY A 516 -3.66 -17.84 5.44
N LYS A 517 -4.09 -17.48 4.21
CA LYS A 517 -3.99 -18.30 3.00
C LYS A 517 -3.30 -17.52 1.89
N ARG A 518 -2.44 -18.16 1.12
CA ARG A 518 -1.78 -17.58 -0.07
C ARG A 518 -2.72 -17.59 -1.28
N SER A 519 -3.69 -16.71 -1.28
CA SER A 519 -4.65 -16.57 -2.38
C SER A 519 -4.84 -15.08 -2.69
N ASN A 520 -4.44 -14.68 -3.89
CA ASN A 520 -4.66 -13.32 -4.38
C ASN A 520 -6.15 -13.01 -4.49
N GLN A 521 -6.54 -11.77 -4.25
CA GLN A 521 -7.93 -11.32 -4.27
C GLN A 521 -8.11 -10.20 -5.30
N ALA A 522 -8.90 -10.46 -6.34
CA ALA A 522 -9.19 -9.44 -7.36
C ALA A 522 -10.36 -8.51 -6.98
N LYS A 523 -11.00 -8.74 -5.84
CA LYS A 523 -12.09 -7.90 -5.32
C LYS A 523 -11.80 -7.51 -3.89
N PRO A 524 -12.14 -6.27 -3.47
CA PRO A 524 -12.10 -5.90 -2.06
C PRO A 524 -12.86 -6.89 -1.19
N THR A 525 -12.19 -7.40 -0.16
CA THR A 525 -12.72 -8.39 0.77
C THR A 525 -12.37 -8.01 2.20
N TYR A 526 -13.22 -8.41 3.14
CA TYR A 526 -12.91 -8.30 4.57
C TYR A 526 -11.91 -9.39 4.97
N ILE A 527 -11.06 -9.08 5.92
CA ILE A 527 -10.30 -10.09 6.64
C ILE A 527 -11.25 -10.66 7.70
N ASN A 528 -11.49 -11.96 7.64
CA ASN A 528 -12.36 -12.63 8.60
C ASN A 528 -11.55 -13.10 9.80
N ALA A 529 -12.07 -12.87 11.00
CA ALA A 529 -11.58 -13.54 12.21
C ALA A 529 -11.75 -15.05 12.06
N PRO A 530 -10.87 -15.88 12.67
CA PRO A 530 -11.04 -17.32 12.66
C PRO A 530 -12.40 -17.72 13.25
N PRO A 531 -13.06 -18.75 12.68
CA PRO A 531 -14.41 -19.12 13.06
C PRO A 531 -14.43 -19.80 14.44
N GLU A 532 -14.75 -19.06 15.47
CA GLU A 532 -15.23 -19.63 16.72
C GLU A 532 -16.61 -19.04 17.01
N ASN A 533 -17.65 -19.71 16.52
CA ASN A 533 -19.07 -19.52 16.89
C ASN A 533 -19.71 -18.14 16.61
N LYS A 534 -19.27 -17.41 15.56
CA LYS A 534 -19.86 -16.10 15.21
C LYS A 534 -20.35 -16.05 13.77
N THR A 535 -21.37 -15.24 13.54
CA THR A 535 -21.86 -14.94 12.19
C THR A 535 -20.76 -14.23 11.39
N GLN A 536 -20.72 -14.44 10.08
CA GLN A 536 -19.68 -13.90 9.19
C GLN A 536 -19.54 -12.36 9.26
N ALA A 537 -20.63 -11.66 9.58
CA ALA A 537 -20.67 -10.22 9.74
C ALA A 537 -19.98 -9.73 11.03
N GLU A 538 -19.99 -10.54 12.09
CA GLU A 538 -19.35 -10.23 13.38
C GLU A 538 -17.86 -10.55 13.43
N ALA A 539 -17.36 -11.25 12.39
CA ALA A 539 -16.00 -11.77 12.33
C ALA A 539 -15.04 -10.91 11.51
N ARG A 540 -15.48 -9.76 10.97
CA ARG A 540 -14.64 -8.89 10.14
C ARG A 540 -13.76 -7.97 10.97
N LEU A 541 -12.53 -7.74 10.50
CA LEU A 541 -11.60 -6.79 11.09
C LEU A 541 -12.11 -5.36 10.88
N GLN A 542 -12.18 -4.61 11.97
CA GLN A 542 -12.47 -3.17 11.98
C GLN A 542 -11.32 -2.42 12.63
N ILE A 543 -11.13 -1.16 12.30
CA ILE A 543 -10.12 -0.30 12.90
C ILE A 543 -10.76 0.79 13.76
N MET A 544 -10.02 1.22 14.77
CA MET A 544 -10.52 2.20 15.73
C MET A 544 -10.60 3.59 15.12
N PRO A 545 -11.77 4.26 15.26
CA PRO A 545 -11.90 5.68 14.99
C PRO A 545 -11.10 6.51 16.01
N ARG A 546 -11.01 7.81 15.77
CA ARG A 546 -10.36 8.73 16.69
C ARG A 546 -11.06 8.74 18.05
N HIS A 547 -10.32 8.41 19.09
CA HIS A 547 -10.80 8.32 20.46
C HIS A 547 -9.73 8.80 21.44
N LYS A 548 -10.13 9.07 22.70
CA LYS A 548 -9.19 9.35 23.79
C LYS A 548 -8.81 8.05 24.48
N GLY A 549 -7.55 7.70 24.45
CA GLY A 549 -6.98 6.54 25.13
C GLY A 549 -5.88 6.93 26.10
N LYS A 550 -5.48 6.02 26.99
CA LYS A 550 -4.37 6.22 27.92
C LYS A 550 -3.07 5.72 27.33
N VAL A 551 -2.03 6.53 27.36
CA VAL A 551 -0.65 6.18 27.02
C VAL A 551 0.20 6.48 28.24
N GLY A 552 0.55 5.44 29.01
CA GLY A 552 1.11 5.62 30.36
C GLY A 552 0.12 6.38 31.24
N ASN A 553 0.55 7.52 31.77
CA ASN A 553 -0.27 8.39 32.63
C ASN A 553 -0.98 9.53 31.88
N ARG A 554 -0.89 9.59 30.53
CA ARG A 554 -1.44 10.68 29.74
C ARG A 554 -2.66 10.23 28.94
N ASN A 555 -3.65 11.12 28.79
CA ASN A 555 -4.73 10.94 27.83
C ASN A 555 -4.28 11.49 26.46
N VAL A 556 -4.30 10.65 25.46
CA VAL A 556 -3.89 10.98 24.08
C VAL A 556 -5.07 10.70 23.14
N SER A 557 -5.30 11.61 22.19
CA SER A 557 -6.25 11.38 21.11
C SER A 557 -5.56 10.55 20.03
N MET A 558 -6.05 9.35 19.79
CA MET A 558 -5.45 8.43 18.84
C MET A 558 -6.49 7.77 17.92
N GLU A 559 -6.06 7.31 16.77
CA GLU A 559 -6.84 6.51 15.81
C GLU A 559 -5.97 5.35 15.28
N GLN A 560 -6.57 4.34 14.67
CA GLN A 560 -5.79 3.36 13.92
C GLN A 560 -5.70 3.77 12.45
N ARG A 561 -4.51 3.53 11.88
CA ARG A 561 -4.22 3.70 10.45
C ARG A 561 -3.65 2.42 9.87
N VAL A 562 -3.79 2.28 8.56
CA VAL A 562 -3.32 1.13 7.80
C VAL A 562 -2.22 1.57 6.85
N GLU A 563 -1.18 0.75 6.73
CA GLU A 563 -0.11 0.94 5.76
C GLU A 563 0.12 -0.36 4.97
N CYS A 564 0.19 -0.23 3.64
CA CYS A 564 0.51 -1.29 2.69
C CYS A 564 1.82 -0.95 1.98
N GLY A 565 2.85 -1.77 2.14
CA GLY A 565 4.09 -1.67 1.39
C GLY A 565 4.21 -2.77 0.33
N ARG A 566 5.42 -3.10 -0.09
CA ARG A 566 5.67 -4.24 -0.98
C ARG A 566 5.67 -5.52 -0.16
N HIS A 567 4.68 -6.38 -0.34
CA HIS A 567 4.50 -7.68 0.33
C HIS A 567 4.33 -7.61 1.86
N VAL A 568 4.14 -6.44 2.42
CA VAL A 568 4.01 -6.23 3.87
C VAL A 568 2.87 -5.29 4.19
N SER A 569 2.22 -5.50 5.33
CA SER A 569 1.11 -4.68 5.80
C SER A 569 1.24 -4.36 7.27
N ALA A 570 0.72 -3.22 7.67
CA ALA A 570 0.63 -2.82 9.07
C ALA A 570 -0.70 -2.14 9.42
N ILE A 571 -1.09 -2.28 10.68
CA ILE A 571 -2.07 -1.43 11.36
C ILE A 571 -1.38 -0.83 12.57
N TYR A 572 -1.50 0.47 12.77
CA TYR A 572 -0.82 1.15 13.87
C TYR A 572 -1.69 2.20 14.54
N SER A 573 -1.47 2.40 15.84
CA SER A 573 -2.09 3.47 16.60
C SER A 573 -1.37 4.78 16.32
N ALA A 574 -2.09 5.76 15.77
CA ALA A 574 -1.58 7.07 15.36
C ALA A 574 -2.17 8.21 16.19
N VAL A 575 -1.40 9.28 16.39
CA VAL A 575 -1.84 10.55 17.01
C VAL A 575 -2.35 11.57 16.01
#